data_15a241fe3378a37394e29cf643e192d7
#
_entry.id   15a241fe3378a37394e29cf643e192d7
#
_cell.length_a   1.000
_cell.length_b   1.000
_cell.length_c   1.000
_cell.angle_alpha   90.00
_cell.angle_beta   90.00
_cell.angle_gamma   90.00
#
_symmetry.space_group_name_H-M   'P 1'
#
loop_
_entity.id
_entity.type
_entity.pdbx_description
1 polymer ?
#
loop_
_entity_poly.entity_id
_entity_poly.type
_entity_poly.pdbx_seq_one_letter_code
_entity_poly.pdbx_strand_id
1 'polypeptide(L)'
;GIENRVEFAFAKGDERAATGSHYTPDDLVQPLLKHSLDYLIAERLKESDKEKALLSLRVADIACGSGHILLAAARRIATELAVVRTGEEQPSPGAFRAAVRDVIRECIYGVDYNPLAVELCKVALWLEAHNPGQPLNFLDHHIKCGNAIVGYVRREELERGIPDEAFATIPEDEKEVAAEFRKQNKAERKAR
;
A
#
# COMPACT_ATOMS: atom_id res chain seq x y z
N GLY A 1 25.05 -18.61 41.69
CA GLY A 1 23.99 -18.09 40.84
C GLY A 1 24.49 -18.14 39.40
N ILE A 2 23.80 -18.91 38.54
CA ILE A 2 24.03 -18.92 37.11
C ILE A 2 23.28 -17.72 36.54
N GLU A 3 24.01 -16.66 36.19
CA GLU A 3 23.44 -15.55 35.41
C GLU A 3 23.17 -16.05 34.00
N ASN A 4 21.90 -16.26 33.64
CA ASN A 4 21.49 -16.46 32.27
C ASN A 4 21.64 -15.10 31.52
N ARG A 5 22.81 -14.88 30.93
CA ARG A 5 22.96 -13.79 29.95
C ARG A 5 22.34 -14.24 28.64
N VAL A 6 21.30 -13.54 28.23
CA VAL A 6 20.76 -13.65 26.88
C VAL A 6 21.62 -12.76 25.98
N GLU A 7 22.42 -13.37 25.12
CA GLU A 7 23.15 -12.64 24.08
C GLU A 7 22.29 -12.49 22.83
N PHE A 8 22.07 -11.25 22.42
CA PHE A 8 21.42 -10.95 21.14
C PHE A 8 22.49 -10.82 20.06
N ALA A 9 22.40 -11.62 19.02
CA ALA A 9 23.26 -11.51 17.85
C ALA A 9 22.41 -11.17 16.62
N PHE A 10 22.91 -10.24 15.79
CA PHE A 10 22.33 -9.99 14.48
C PHE A 10 22.77 -11.08 13.52
N ALA A 11 21.83 -11.92 13.07
CA ALA A 11 22.08 -12.87 12.00
C ALA A 11 21.66 -12.25 10.66
N LYS A 12 22.44 -12.51 9.59
CA LYS A 12 22.07 -12.11 8.24
C LYS A 12 20.94 -13.05 7.78
N GLY A 13 19.72 -12.55 7.72
CA GLY A 13 18.57 -13.31 7.24
C GLY A 13 18.52 -13.34 5.71
N ASP A 14 18.18 -14.48 5.13
CA ASP A 14 17.98 -14.64 3.68
C ASP A 14 16.58 -14.17 3.23
N GLU A 15 15.70 -13.85 4.15
CA GLU A 15 14.32 -13.42 3.88
C GLU A 15 14.23 -12.14 3.03
N ARG A 16 15.21 -11.24 3.14
CA ARG A 16 15.28 -10.02 2.31
C ARG A 16 15.40 -10.36 0.82
N ALA A 17 16.20 -11.35 0.47
CA ALA A 17 16.37 -11.78 -0.91
C ALA A 17 15.14 -12.53 -1.40
N ALA A 18 14.51 -13.33 -0.56
CA ALA A 18 13.31 -14.11 -0.88
C ALA A 18 12.07 -13.23 -1.07
N THR A 19 11.96 -12.12 -0.34
CA THR A 19 10.80 -11.21 -0.41
C THR A 19 11.02 -10.00 -1.30
N GLY A 20 12.24 -9.80 -1.85
CA GLY A 20 12.58 -8.63 -2.67
C GLY A 20 12.50 -7.29 -1.92
N SER A 21 12.58 -7.33 -0.57
CA SER A 21 12.43 -6.14 0.27
C SER A 21 13.67 -5.26 0.21
N HIS A 22 13.60 -4.20 -0.59
CA HIS A 22 14.65 -3.20 -0.74
C HIS A 22 14.15 -1.83 -0.32
N TYR A 23 15.00 -1.10 0.40
CA TYR A 23 14.75 0.31 0.69
C TYR A 23 15.05 1.14 -0.56
N THR A 24 14.10 1.97 -0.97
CA THR A 24 14.28 2.90 -2.10
C THR A 24 14.95 4.18 -1.59
N PRO A 25 16.17 4.51 -2.04
CA PRO A 25 16.85 5.74 -1.64
C PRO A 25 16.06 7.00 -2.03
N ASP A 26 16.17 8.04 -1.22
CA ASP A 26 15.46 9.32 -1.43
C ASP A 26 15.82 9.98 -2.76
N ASP A 27 17.07 9.78 -3.20
CA ASP A 27 17.57 10.28 -4.50
C ASP A 27 16.78 9.72 -5.70
N LEU A 28 16.11 8.58 -5.54
CA LEU A 28 15.23 7.99 -6.56
C LEU A 28 13.78 8.42 -6.35
N VAL A 29 13.35 8.59 -5.10
CA VAL A 29 11.97 8.96 -4.75
C VAL A 29 11.64 10.38 -5.22
N GLN A 30 12.53 11.35 -4.97
CA GLN A 30 12.26 12.75 -5.32
C GLN A 30 12.09 12.98 -6.83
N PRO A 31 12.98 12.47 -7.71
CA PRO A 31 12.75 12.54 -9.16
C PRO A 31 11.47 11.83 -9.61
N LEU A 32 11.15 10.66 -9.02
CA LEU A 32 9.93 9.93 -9.33
C LEU A 32 8.69 10.80 -9.07
N LEU A 33 8.59 11.39 -7.89
CA LEU A 33 7.46 12.26 -7.52
C LEU A 33 7.39 13.50 -8.41
N LYS A 34 8.52 14.13 -8.67
CA LYS A 34 8.61 15.32 -9.53
C LYS A 34 8.09 15.05 -10.94
N HIS A 35 8.44 13.92 -11.52
CA HIS A 35 8.10 13.60 -12.91
C HIS A 35 6.74 12.86 -13.07
N SER A 36 6.09 12.47 -11.98
CA SER A 36 4.78 11.83 -12.00
C SER A 36 3.73 12.63 -11.24
N LEU A 37 3.93 12.84 -9.94
CA LEU A 37 2.94 13.39 -9.03
C LEU A 37 2.79 14.92 -9.15
N ASP A 38 3.91 15.66 -9.27
CA ASP A 38 3.87 17.13 -9.32
C ASP A 38 3.07 17.65 -10.52
N TYR A 39 3.14 16.94 -11.64
CA TYR A 39 2.34 17.28 -12.81
C TYR A 39 0.83 17.16 -12.51
N LEU A 40 0.42 16.06 -11.87
CA LEU A 40 -0.98 15.83 -11.51
C LEU A 40 -1.47 16.85 -10.45
N ILE A 41 -0.63 17.16 -9.47
CA ILE A 41 -0.95 18.20 -8.48
C ILE A 41 -1.17 19.55 -9.17
N ALA A 42 -0.26 19.94 -10.08
CA ALA A 42 -0.39 21.20 -10.82
C ALA A 42 -1.68 21.27 -11.66
N GLU A 43 -2.13 20.13 -12.21
CA GLU A 43 -3.43 20.06 -12.90
C GLU A 43 -4.60 20.22 -11.92
N ARG A 44 -4.58 19.53 -10.79
CA ARG A 44 -5.65 19.64 -9.77
C ARG A 44 -5.76 21.04 -9.18
N LEU A 45 -4.67 21.77 -9.06
CA LEU A 45 -4.67 23.15 -8.56
C LEU A 45 -5.32 24.17 -9.54
N LYS A 46 -5.60 23.78 -10.78
CA LYS A 46 -6.36 24.62 -11.75
C LYS A 46 -7.88 24.50 -11.58
N GLU A 47 -8.35 23.46 -10.88
CA GLU A 47 -9.76 23.25 -10.65
C GLU A 47 -10.36 24.32 -9.72
N SER A 48 -11.66 24.56 -9.82
CA SER A 48 -12.37 25.55 -9.00
C SER A 48 -12.38 25.18 -7.52
N ASP A 49 -12.55 23.90 -7.19
CA ASP A 49 -12.45 23.33 -5.84
C ASP A 49 -11.12 22.57 -5.72
N LYS A 50 -10.07 23.32 -5.43
CA LYS A 50 -8.71 22.79 -5.33
C LYS A 50 -8.55 21.74 -4.25
N GLU A 51 -9.21 21.91 -3.11
CA GLU A 51 -9.16 20.96 -2.00
C GLU A 51 -9.74 19.61 -2.43
N LYS A 52 -10.95 19.59 -2.94
CA LYS A 52 -11.61 18.40 -3.45
C LYS A 52 -10.84 17.76 -4.59
N ALA A 53 -10.27 18.57 -5.47
CA ALA A 53 -9.45 18.09 -6.59
C ALA A 53 -8.17 17.39 -6.11
N LEU A 54 -7.45 17.94 -5.12
CA LEU A 54 -6.28 17.31 -4.52
C LEU A 54 -6.64 16.01 -3.82
N LEU A 55 -7.71 15.99 -3.03
CA LEU A 55 -8.19 14.79 -2.32
C LEU A 55 -8.81 13.74 -3.26
N SER A 56 -9.06 14.06 -4.52
CA SER A 56 -9.48 13.10 -5.55
C SER A 56 -8.33 12.29 -6.14
N LEU A 57 -7.08 12.69 -5.91
CA LEU A 57 -5.91 11.95 -6.36
C LEU A 57 -5.89 10.55 -5.74
N ARG A 58 -5.43 9.57 -6.52
CA ARG A 58 -5.22 8.19 -6.06
C ARG A 58 -3.79 7.78 -6.40
N VAL A 59 -3.00 7.59 -5.36
CA VAL A 59 -1.61 7.13 -5.46
C VAL A 59 -1.58 5.70 -4.97
N ALA A 60 -1.20 4.78 -5.85
CA ALA A 60 -1.08 3.37 -5.53
C ALA A 60 0.34 2.89 -5.80
N ASP A 61 0.95 2.26 -4.81
CA ASP A 61 2.22 1.56 -4.95
C ASP A 61 1.97 0.06 -4.82
N ILE A 62 2.19 -0.68 -5.89
CA ILE A 62 1.90 -2.12 -5.99
C ILE A 62 3.02 -3.01 -5.45
N ALA A 63 4.10 -2.43 -4.96
CA ALA A 63 5.22 -3.07 -4.29
C ALA A 63 5.73 -2.14 -3.17
N CYS A 64 4.81 -1.73 -2.29
CA CYS A 64 5.01 -0.58 -1.40
C CYS A 64 6.07 -0.78 -0.32
N GLY A 65 6.52 -2.00 -0.07
CA GLY A 65 7.48 -2.27 0.98
C GLY A 65 7.03 -1.69 2.32
N SER A 66 7.91 -0.98 3.00
CA SER A 66 7.60 -0.24 4.23
C SER A 66 6.94 1.13 4.01
N GLY A 67 6.55 1.48 2.77
CA GLY A 67 5.77 2.67 2.46
C GLY A 67 6.56 3.95 2.22
N HIS A 68 7.84 3.89 1.93
CA HIS A 68 8.69 5.08 1.78
C HIS A 68 8.20 6.01 0.66
N ILE A 69 7.90 5.47 -0.53
CA ILE A 69 7.36 6.24 -1.66
C ILE A 69 5.98 6.81 -1.30
N LEU A 70 5.13 6.03 -0.66
CA LEU A 70 3.79 6.45 -0.25
C LEU A 70 3.82 7.60 0.76
N LEU A 71 4.73 7.55 1.74
CA LEU A 71 4.94 8.63 2.70
C LEU A 71 5.40 9.92 2.02
N ALA A 72 6.36 9.82 1.11
CA ALA A 72 6.85 10.96 0.36
C ALA A 72 5.75 11.58 -0.52
N ALA A 73 4.94 10.75 -1.18
CA ALA A 73 3.79 11.18 -1.96
C ALA A 73 2.72 11.86 -1.07
N ALA A 74 2.42 11.28 0.08
CA ALA A 74 1.46 11.85 1.02
C ALA A 74 1.90 13.24 1.50
N ARG A 75 3.17 13.39 1.90
CA ARG A 75 3.73 14.68 2.31
C ARG A 75 3.68 15.71 1.18
N ARG A 76 3.98 15.28 -0.04
CA ARG A 76 3.98 16.17 -1.21
C ARG A 76 2.59 16.72 -1.52
N ILE A 77 1.55 15.87 -1.52
CA ILE A 77 0.16 16.32 -1.70
C ILE A 77 -0.30 17.18 -0.52
N ALA A 78 0.04 16.78 0.70
CA ALA A 78 -0.37 17.48 1.91
C ALA A 78 0.21 18.89 2.02
N THR A 79 1.40 19.13 1.49
CA THR A 79 1.99 20.46 1.42
C THR A 79 1.07 21.41 0.64
N GLU A 80 0.65 21.02 -0.55
CA GLU A 80 -0.25 21.83 -1.37
C GLU A 80 -1.66 21.94 -0.75
N LEU A 81 -2.16 20.86 -0.16
CA LEU A 81 -3.46 20.87 0.50
C LEU A 81 -3.48 21.82 1.70
N ALA A 82 -2.41 21.84 2.49
CA ALA A 82 -2.29 22.76 3.63
C ALA A 82 -2.26 24.22 3.17
N VAL A 83 -1.52 24.53 2.09
CA VAL A 83 -1.49 25.86 1.46
C VAL A 83 -2.89 26.27 0.96
N VAL A 84 -3.59 25.37 0.28
CA VAL A 84 -4.95 25.63 -0.23
C VAL A 84 -5.92 25.93 0.92
N ARG A 85 -5.82 25.19 2.04
CA ARG A 85 -6.71 25.37 3.21
C ARG A 85 -6.46 26.63 3.99
N THR A 86 -5.21 27.00 4.18
CA THR A 86 -4.84 28.14 5.02
C THR A 86 -4.69 29.45 4.24
N GLY A 87 -4.39 29.36 2.94
CA GLY A 87 -3.99 30.52 2.14
C GLY A 87 -2.58 31.04 2.47
N GLU A 88 -1.84 30.32 3.30
CA GLU A 88 -0.48 30.68 3.75
C GLU A 88 0.57 29.88 2.98
N GLU A 89 1.64 30.54 2.50
CA GLU A 89 2.75 29.85 1.82
C GLU A 89 3.50 28.89 2.77
N GLN A 90 3.48 29.17 4.07
CA GLN A 90 4.07 28.33 5.12
C GLN A 90 3.02 27.98 6.17
N PRO A 91 2.20 26.96 5.95
CA PRO A 91 1.19 26.53 6.90
C PRO A 91 1.80 26.08 8.22
N SER A 92 1.05 26.26 9.31
CA SER A 92 1.47 25.79 10.63
C SER A 92 1.68 24.27 10.65
N PRO A 93 2.55 23.74 11.54
CA PRO A 93 2.73 22.29 11.70
C PRO A 93 1.43 21.53 12.01
N GLY A 94 0.46 22.17 12.66
CA GLY A 94 -0.85 21.61 12.93
C GLY A 94 -1.69 21.47 11.68
N ALA A 95 -1.74 22.51 10.83
CA ALA A 95 -2.44 22.49 9.55
C ALA A 95 -1.83 21.45 8.59
N PHE A 96 -0.51 21.36 8.53
CA PHE A 96 0.17 20.35 7.74
C PHE A 96 -0.18 18.92 8.19
N ARG A 97 -0.11 18.63 9.51
CA ARG A 97 -0.49 17.29 10.02
C ARG A 97 -1.93 16.93 9.71
N ALA A 98 -2.86 17.89 9.81
CA ALA A 98 -4.25 17.67 9.43
C ALA A 98 -4.37 17.32 7.94
N ALA A 99 -3.66 18.04 7.08
CA ALA A 99 -3.62 17.77 5.64
C ALA A 99 -3.01 16.38 5.33
N VAL A 100 -1.88 16.01 5.96
CA VAL A 100 -1.26 14.68 5.80
C VAL A 100 -2.25 13.57 6.14
N ARG A 101 -2.97 13.71 7.24
CA ARG A 101 -3.97 12.73 7.67
C ARG A 101 -5.06 12.52 6.61
N ASP A 102 -5.61 13.61 6.10
CA ASP A 102 -6.67 13.53 5.10
C ASP A 102 -6.16 12.96 3.78
N VAL A 103 -4.96 13.33 3.36
CA VAL A 103 -4.30 12.75 2.17
C VAL A 103 -4.07 11.26 2.33
N ILE A 104 -3.57 10.79 3.47
CA ILE A 104 -3.37 9.36 3.72
C ILE A 104 -4.71 8.64 3.66
N ARG A 105 -5.77 9.22 4.24
CA ARG A 105 -7.11 8.65 4.25
C ARG A 105 -7.74 8.55 2.86
N GLU A 106 -7.56 9.56 2.01
CA GLU A 106 -8.28 9.64 0.75
C GLU A 106 -7.45 9.19 -0.46
N CYS A 107 -6.12 9.43 -0.43
CA CYS A 107 -5.30 9.36 -1.63
C CYS A 107 -4.35 8.16 -1.68
N ILE A 108 -3.96 7.56 -0.55
CA ILE A 108 -2.83 6.64 -0.47
C ILE A 108 -3.29 5.19 -0.40
N TYR A 109 -2.74 4.36 -1.31
CA TYR A 109 -3.02 2.94 -1.43
C TYR A 109 -1.73 2.16 -1.65
N GLY A 110 -1.62 0.97 -1.08
CA GLY A 110 -0.43 0.13 -1.23
C GLY A 110 -0.74 -1.35 -1.24
N VAL A 111 0.07 -2.10 -1.95
CA VAL A 111 0.08 -3.55 -1.93
C VAL A 111 1.52 -4.02 -1.79
N ASP A 112 1.76 -5.02 -0.96
CA ASP A 112 3.04 -5.72 -0.92
C ASP A 112 2.84 -7.20 -0.68
N TYR A 113 3.73 -8.01 -1.23
CA TYR A 113 3.70 -9.46 -1.05
C TYR A 113 4.14 -9.89 0.34
N ASN A 114 5.03 -9.09 0.97
CA ASN A 114 5.55 -9.36 2.30
C ASN A 114 4.61 -8.82 3.38
N PRO A 115 3.96 -9.67 4.20
CA PRO A 115 3.03 -9.22 5.22
C PRO A 115 3.70 -8.33 6.28
N LEU A 116 4.98 -8.58 6.61
CA LEU A 116 5.72 -7.74 7.56
C LEU A 116 5.97 -6.34 7.01
N ALA A 117 6.28 -6.22 5.71
CA ALA A 117 6.44 -4.93 5.05
C ALA A 117 5.12 -4.14 5.05
N VAL A 118 3.99 -4.82 4.82
CA VAL A 118 2.65 -4.22 4.91
C VAL A 118 2.38 -3.65 6.30
N GLU A 119 2.67 -4.40 7.36
CA GLU A 119 2.48 -3.90 8.73
C GLU A 119 3.41 -2.73 9.05
N LEU A 120 4.67 -2.77 8.61
CA LEU A 120 5.59 -1.63 8.74
C LEU A 120 5.11 -0.40 7.97
N CYS A 121 4.56 -0.58 6.77
CA CYS A 121 3.95 0.50 5.99
C CYS A 121 2.78 1.13 6.73
N LYS A 122 1.88 0.33 7.29
CA LYS A 122 0.76 0.84 8.10
C LYS A 122 1.24 1.62 9.32
N VAL A 123 2.23 1.11 10.05
CA VAL A 123 2.82 1.81 11.20
C VAL A 123 3.45 3.12 10.77
N ALA A 124 4.21 3.15 9.67
CA ALA A 124 4.85 4.35 9.16
C ALA A 124 3.82 5.43 8.77
N LEU A 125 2.76 5.04 8.04
CA LEU A 125 1.65 5.93 7.68
C LEU A 125 0.86 6.38 8.92
N TRP A 126 0.67 5.50 9.90
CA TRP A 126 0.03 5.83 11.16
C TRP A 126 0.81 6.87 11.96
N LEU A 127 2.12 6.71 12.08
CA LEU A 127 2.99 7.67 12.79
C LEU A 127 2.94 9.06 12.13
N GLU A 128 2.93 9.10 10.80
CA GLU A 128 2.87 10.35 10.04
C GLU A 128 1.53 11.07 10.18
N ALA A 129 0.43 10.31 10.16
CA ALA A 129 -0.94 10.82 10.24
C ALA A 129 -1.46 10.93 11.67
N HIS A 130 -0.64 10.57 12.68
CA HIS A 130 -1.10 10.47 14.05
C HIS A 130 -1.64 11.80 14.58
N ASN A 131 -2.89 11.75 15.07
CA ASN A 131 -3.53 12.83 15.79
C ASN A 131 -4.24 12.24 17.01
N PRO A 132 -3.92 12.69 18.23
CA PRO A 132 -4.52 12.16 19.45
C PRO A 132 -6.04 12.14 19.41
N GLY A 133 -6.62 10.99 19.78
CA GLY A 133 -8.07 10.80 19.84
C GLY A 133 -8.76 10.48 18.49
N GLN A 134 -8.00 10.34 17.39
CA GLN A 134 -8.56 9.98 16.10
C GLN A 134 -8.00 8.66 15.58
N PRO A 135 -8.82 7.62 15.39
CA PRO A 135 -8.38 6.33 14.88
C PRO A 135 -8.00 6.39 13.39
N LEU A 136 -7.17 5.45 12.96
CA LEU A 136 -6.72 5.28 11.57
C LEU A 136 -7.11 3.89 11.02
N ASN A 137 -8.32 3.44 11.33
CA ASN A 137 -8.81 2.09 10.98
C ASN A 137 -8.89 1.85 9.47
N PHE A 138 -8.90 2.92 8.67
CA PHE A 138 -8.95 2.81 7.21
C PHE A 138 -7.67 2.25 6.59
N LEU A 139 -6.53 2.27 7.29
CA LEU A 139 -5.26 1.74 6.76
C LEU A 139 -5.37 0.27 6.36
N ASP A 140 -6.16 -0.53 7.08
CA ASP A 140 -6.39 -1.93 6.73
C ASP A 140 -7.14 -2.12 5.41
N HIS A 141 -7.86 -1.10 4.96
CA HIS A 141 -8.53 -1.11 3.65
C HIS A 141 -7.65 -0.60 2.53
N HIS A 142 -6.69 0.25 2.83
CA HIS A 142 -5.83 0.92 1.86
C HIS A 142 -4.51 0.20 1.62
N ILE A 143 -3.92 -0.43 2.65
CA ILE A 143 -2.65 -1.14 2.56
C ILE A 143 -2.92 -2.63 2.71
N LYS A 144 -2.68 -3.37 1.64
CA LYS A 144 -3.05 -4.79 1.52
C LYS A 144 -1.82 -5.68 1.32
N CYS A 145 -1.88 -6.86 1.93
CA CYS A 145 -0.96 -7.94 1.60
C CYS A 145 -1.50 -8.72 0.40
N GLY A 146 -0.67 -8.88 -0.63
CA GLY A 146 -1.06 -9.62 -1.82
C GLY A 146 -0.02 -9.58 -2.92
N ASN A 147 -0.23 -10.41 -3.94
CA ASN A 147 0.61 -10.43 -5.12
C ASN A 147 0.00 -9.51 -6.18
N ALA A 148 0.72 -8.45 -6.56
CA ALA A 148 0.25 -7.47 -7.53
C ALA A 148 0.32 -7.96 -8.98
N ILE A 149 1.01 -9.08 -9.24
CA ILE A 149 1.19 -9.62 -10.60
C ILE A 149 0.22 -10.79 -10.85
N VAL A 150 -0.03 -11.60 -9.81
CA VAL A 150 -0.88 -12.79 -9.92
C VAL A 150 -2.22 -12.50 -9.25
N GLY A 151 -3.27 -12.41 -10.07
CA GLY A 151 -4.61 -12.12 -9.57
C GLY A 151 -5.59 -11.84 -10.71
N TYR A 152 -6.76 -11.37 -10.35
CA TYR A 152 -7.80 -11.00 -11.29
C TYR A 152 -7.65 -9.54 -11.73
N VAL A 153 -7.76 -9.32 -13.04
CA VAL A 153 -7.69 -7.97 -13.64
C VAL A 153 -9.06 -7.29 -13.62
N ARG A 154 -10.13 -8.07 -13.62
CA ARG A 154 -11.50 -7.56 -13.65
C ARG A 154 -12.33 -8.17 -12.53
N ARG A 155 -13.22 -7.35 -11.98
CA ARG A 155 -14.13 -7.76 -10.91
C ARG A 155 -15.06 -8.92 -11.33
N GLU A 156 -15.52 -8.90 -12.58
CA GLU A 156 -16.37 -9.95 -13.14
C GLU A 156 -15.67 -11.31 -13.19
N GLU A 157 -14.36 -11.32 -13.36
CA GLU A 157 -13.55 -12.54 -13.31
C GLU A 157 -13.49 -13.10 -11.88
N LEU A 158 -13.33 -12.22 -10.91
CA LEU A 158 -13.37 -12.59 -9.47
C LEU A 158 -14.75 -13.18 -9.08
N GLU A 159 -15.84 -12.59 -9.58
CA GLU A 159 -17.20 -13.05 -9.31
C GLU A 159 -17.49 -14.41 -9.98
N ARG A 160 -16.92 -14.66 -11.16
CA ARG A 160 -17.02 -15.97 -11.83
C ARG A 160 -16.23 -17.07 -11.11
N GLY A 161 -15.26 -16.69 -10.28
CA GLY A 161 -14.35 -17.61 -9.60
C GLY A 161 -13.33 -18.25 -10.53
N ILE A 162 -12.55 -19.18 -10.01
CA ILE A 162 -11.50 -19.87 -10.75
C ILE A 162 -12.12 -20.79 -11.81
N PRO A 163 -11.74 -20.67 -13.10
CA PRO A 163 -12.27 -21.56 -14.13
C PRO A 163 -11.76 -23.00 -13.96
N ASP A 164 -12.54 -23.97 -14.41
CA ASP A 164 -12.20 -25.40 -14.25
C ASP A 164 -10.90 -25.79 -14.99
N GLU A 165 -10.56 -25.05 -16.02
CA GLU A 165 -9.34 -25.22 -16.83
C GLU A 165 -8.07 -24.90 -16.04
N ALA A 166 -8.16 -24.04 -15.02
CA ALA A 166 -7.03 -23.72 -14.13
C ALA A 166 -6.55 -24.93 -13.31
N PHE A 167 -7.39 -25.97 -13.20
CA PHE A 167 -7.06 -27.24 -12.54
C PHE A 167 -6.67 -28.34 -13.53
N ALA A 168 -6.32 -27.96 -14.77
CA ALA A 168 -5.74 -28.91 -15.72
C ALA A 168 -4.34 -29.31 -15.26
N THR A 169 -4.10 -30.60 -15.10
CA THR A 169 -2.82 -31.13 -14.63
C THR A 169 -1.72 -31.00 -15.69
N ILE A 170 -0.55 -30.51 -15.27
CA ILE A 170 0.68 -30.58 -16.04
C ILE A 170 1.45 -31.88 -15.66
N PRO A 171 2.45 -32.31 -16.46
CA PRO A 171 3.13 -33.60 -16.24
C PRO A 171 3.74 -33.83 -14.85
N GLU A 172 4.04 -32.78 -14.11
CA GLU A 172 4.66 -32.80 -12.79
C GLU A 172 3.64 -32.70 -11.64
N ASP A 173 2.35 -32.52 -11.94
CA ASP A 173 1.31 -32.34 -10.92
C ASP A 173 0.81 -33.69 -10.36
N GLU A 174 0.47 -33.67 -9.07
CA GLU A 174 -0.26 -34.76 -8.42
C GLU A 174 -1.75 -34.71 -8.84
N LYS A 175 -2.14 -35.63 -9.74
CA LYS A 175 -3.49 -35.66 -10.34
C LYS A 175 -4.63 -35.74 -9.31
N GLU A 176 -4.40 -36.42 -8.19
CA GLU A 176 -5.38 -36.57 -7.11
C GLU A 176 -5.63 -35.23 -6.39
N VAL A 177 -4.57 -34.48 -6.12
CA VAL A 177 -4.63 -33.17 -5.49
C VAL A 177 -5.34 -32.16 -6.41
N ALA A 178 -5.00 -32.13 -7.68
CA ALA A 178 -5.68 -31.26 -8.65
C ALA A 178 -7.18 -31.55 -8.79
N ALA A 179 -7.55 -32.86 -8.77
CA ALA A 179 -8.95 -33.28 -8.81
C ALA A 179 -9.74 -32.87 -7.57
N GLU A 180 -9.12 -32.93 -6.38
CA GLU A 180 -9.73 -32.52 -5.14
C GLU A 180 -9.98 -31.00 -5.12
N PHE A 181 -8.99 -30.18 -5.46
CA PHE A 181 -9.16 -28.73 -5.57
C PHE A 181 -10.20 -28.32 -6.60
N ARG A 182 -10.26 -29.01 -7.74
CA ARG A 182 -11.30 -28.80 -8.75
C ARG A 182 -12.69 -29.08 -8.18
N LYS A 183 -12.84 -30.13 -7.38
CA LYS A 183 -14.11 -30.49 -6.74
C LYS A 183 -14.52 -29.43 -5.69
N GLN A 184 -13.59 -28.97 -4.88
CA GLN A 184 -13.81 -27.90 -3.90
C GLN A 184 -14.23 -26.60 -4.57
N ASN A 185 -13.51 -26.18 -5.61
CA ASN A 185 -13.85 -24.99 -6.38
C ASN A 185 -15.26 -25.04 -6.99
N LYS A 186 -15.66 -26.20 -7.52
CA LYS A 186 -17.04 -26.39 -8.01
C LYS A 186 -18.09 -26.27 -6.94
N ALA A 187 -17.81 -26.76 -5.73
CA ALA A 187 -18.72 -26.66 -4.60
C ALA A 187 -18.87 -25.19 -4.15
N GLU A 188 -17.77 -24.46 -4.04
CA GLU A 188 -17.77 -23.05 -3.66
C GLU A 188 -18.48 -22.16 -4.69
N ARG A 189 -18.28 -22.41 -6.00
CA ARG A 189 -19.00 -21.69 -7.06
C ARG A 189 -20.51 -21.93 -7.09
N LYS A 190 -20.96 -23.06 -6.59
CA LYS A 190 -22.41 -23.36 -6.44
C LYS A 190 -23.03 -22.74 -5.19
N ALA A 191 -22.22 -22.44 -4.18
CA ALA A 191 -22.65 -21.87 -2.91
C ALA A 191 -22.72 -20.31 -2.93
N ARG A 192 -22.20 -19.68 -3.97
CA ARG A 192 -22.30 -18.23 -4.23
C ARG A 192 -23.57 -17.91 -5.01
#